data_97f599e4a23a8f126f79c374c9565dca
#
_entry.id   97f599e4a23a8f126f79c374c9565dca
#
_cell.length_a   1.000
_cell.length_b   1.000
_cell.length_c   1.000
_cell.angle_alpha   90.00
_cell.angle_beta   90.00
_cell.angle_gamma   90.00
#
_symmetry.space_group_name_H-M   'P 1'
#
loop_
_entity.id
_entity.type
_entity.pdbx_description
1 polymer ?
#
loop_
_entity_poly.entity_id
_entity_poly.type
_entity_poly.pdbx_seq_one_letter_code
_entity_poly.pdbx_strand_id
1 'polypeptide(L)'
;MSTHDAILEAKLKVIDDTHRFTADKSALLIIDMQHGFIDEGAALEVAAARDIIPNLASLIEAFRSRDAPVIFTEFVYADNVPCLRGDPFGIEHLASEGSPGFGSKSSNCLIGYNAGTDVESADTIPALQPRSEELIIRGHTYDKFYGTPLDLALRSQNISHLFMSGITTDVCVNATLIAATQRNYRVTAITDGCASPWPELHEACFKIWQPKFARLKTTGDVLSEIN
;
A
#
# COMPACT_ATOMS: atom_id res chain seq x y z
N MET A 1 -29.21 12.72 15.35
CA MET A 1 -27.79 12.50 15.64
C MET A 1 -27.65 12.33 17.15
N SER A 2 -27.07 11.24 17.61
CA SER A 2 -26.89 11.03 19.05
C SER A 2 -25.79 11.97 19.57
N THR A 3 -25.76 12.22 20.89
CA THR A 3 -24.67 12.99 21.52
C THR A 3 -23.28 12.35 21.23
N HIS A 4 -23.24 11.02 21.12
CA HIS A 4 -22.04 10.27 20.79
C HIS A 4 -21.57 10.57 19.36
N ASP A 5 -22.48 10.61 18.38
CA ASP A 5 -22.17 10.90 16.99
C ASP A 5 -21.60 12.31 16.82
N ALA A 6 -22.18 13.30 17.51
CA ALA A 6 -21.71 14.67 17.48
C ALA A 6 -20.28 14.83 18.07
N ILE A 7 -19.98 14.09 19.15
CA ILE A 7 -18.64 14.08 19.75
C ILE A 7 -17.64 13.44 18.79
N LEU A 8 -18.01 12.32 18.16
CA LEU A 8 -17.14 11.65 17.20
C LEU A 8 -16.85 12.55 15.99
N GLU A 9 -17.87 13.18 15.43
CA GLU A 9 -17.72 14.11 14.31
C GLU A 9 -16.79 15.29 14.65
N ALA A 10 -16.97 15.89 15.84
CA ALA A 10 -16.09 16.96 16.29
C ALA A 10 -14.62 16.51 16.42
N LYS A 11 -14.37 15.29 16.91
CA LYS A 11 -13.02 14.73 17.00
C LYS A 11 -12.43 14.43 15.62
N LEU A 12 -13.21 13.85 14.72
CA LEU A 12 -12.78 13.60 13.35
C LEU A 12 -12.39 14.89 12.63
N LYS A 13 -13.14 15.98 12.87
CA LYS A 13 -12.80 17.29 12.33
C LYS A 13 -11.43 17.79 12.81
N VAL A 14 -11.12 17.64 14.10
CA VAL A 14 -9.80 18.02 14.64
C VAL A 14 -8.68 17.22 13.97
N ILE A 15 -8.87 15.90 13.78
CA ILE A 15 -7.92 15.04 13.07
C ILE A 15 -7.77 15.50 11.63
N ASP A 16 -8.87 15.80 10.97
CA ASP A 16 -8.91 16.27 9.59
C ASP A 16 -8.12 17.58 9.40
N ASP A 17 -8.37 18.55 10.26
CA ASP A 17 -7.67 19.84 10.22
C ASP A 17 -6.17 19.72 10.54
N THR A 18 -5.79 18.75 11.39
CA THR A 18 -4.39 18.53 11.82
C THR A 18 -3.57 17.75 10.79
N HIS A 19 -4.22 16.86 10.04
CA HIS A 19 -3.57 15.91 9.13
C HIS A 19 -3.75 16.29 7.64
N ARG A 20 -3.88 17.57 7.34
CA ARG A 20 -3.95 18.04 5.94
C ARG A 20 -2.64 17.81 5.21
N PHE A 21 -2.74 17.72 3.89
CA PHE A 21 -1.58 17.66 3.02
C PHE A 21 -0.69 18.91 3.17
N THR A 22 0.61 18.69 3.25
CA THR A 22 1.64 19.72 3.11
C THR A 22 2.80 19.12 2.32
N ALA A 23 3.22 19.75 1.24
CA ALA A 23 4.16 19.16 0.29
C ALA A 23 5.51 18.78 0.92
N ASP A 24 6.02 19.61 1.82
CA ASP A 24 7.31 19.43 2.51
C ASP A 24 7.31 18.38 3.63
N LYS A 25 6.13 17.83 4.00
CA LYS A 25 5.97 16.85 5.09
C LYS A 25 5.24 15.60 4.68
N SER A 26 4.66 15.56 3.49
CA SER A 26 3.81 14.48 3.03
C SER A 26 4.51 13.62 1.98
N ALA A 27 4.27 12.32 2.01
CA ALA A 27 4.63 11.40 0.94
C ALA A 27 3.45 10.48 0.61
N LEU A 28 3.32 10.13 -0.66
CA LEU A 28 2.39 9.11 -1.14
C LEU A 28 3.08 7.75 -1.20
N LEU A 29 2.50 6.75 -0.57
CA LEU A 29 2.93 5.36 -0.68
C LEU A 29 1.97 4.60 -1.58
N ILE A 30 2.50 4.03 -2.66
CA ILE A 30 1.82 3.10 -3.58
C ILE A 30 2.29 1.70 -3.22
N ILE A 31 1.44 0.94 -2.54
CA ILE A 31 1.82 -0.33 -1.94
C ILE A 31 1.46 -1.49 -2.88
N ASP A 32 2.50 -2.22 -3.30
CA ASP A 32 2.45 -3.51 -3.97
C ASP A 32 1.55 -3.61 -5.22
N MET A 33 1.49 -2.54 -6.01
CA MET A 33 0.75 -2.52 -7.28
C MET A 33 1.56 -3.19 -8.39
N GLN A 34 1.82 -4.49 -8.23
CA GLN A 34 2.74 -5.30 -9.01
C GLN A 34 2.01 -6.20 -10.01
N HIS A 35 2.67 -6.56 -11.10
CA HIS A 35 2.15 -7.51 -12.10
C HIS A 35 1.62 -8.79 -11.46
N GLY A 36 2.35 -9.34 -10.48
CA GLY A 36 1.97 -10.55 -9.79
C GLY A 36 0.66 -10.50 -9.02
N PHE A 37 0.12 -9.32 -8.74
CA PHE A 37 -1.17 -9.13 -8.06
C PHE A 37 -2.24 -8.52 -8.95
N ILE A 38 -1.86 -7.81 -10.02
CA ILE A 38 -2.79 -7.00 -10.82
C ILE A 38 -3.18 -7.69 -12.12
N ASP A 39 -2.24 -8.43 -12.73
CA ASP A 39 -2.47 -9.06 -14.03
C ASP A 39 -3.53 -10.15 -13.91
N GLU A 40 -4.36 -10.25 -14.94
CA GLU A 40 -5.38 -11.29 -15.04
C GLU A 40 -4.72 -12.67 -15.09
N GLY A 41 -5.17 -13.57 -14.25
CA GLY A 41 -4.62 -14.92 -14.12
C GLY A 41 -3.34 -15.01 -13.28
N ALA A 42 -2.90 -13.94 -12.63
CA ALA A 42 -1.81 -13.99 -11.66
C ALA A 42 -2.14 -14.93 -10.48
N ALA A 43 -1.15 -15.62 -9.92
CA ALA A 43 -1.37 -16.62 -8.88
C ALA A 43 -2.01 -16.05 -7.60
N LEU A 44 -1.78 -14.77 -7.32
CA LEU A 44 -2.41 -14.03 -6.22
C LEU A 44 -3.18 -12.82 -6.75
N GLU A 45 -3.97 -13.03 -7.80
CA GLU A 45 -4.73 -11.98 -8.44
C GLU A 45 -5.70 -11.28 -7.47
N VAL A 46 -5.62 -9.96 -7.44
CA VAL A 46 -6.56 -9.07 -6.75
C VAL A 46 -7.34 -8.30 -7.80
N ALA A 47 -8.39 -8.90 -8.35
CA ALA A 47 -9.16 -8.34 -9.47
C ALA A 47 -9.66 -6.91 -9.19
N ALA A 48 -10.13 -6.64 -7.96
CA ALA A 48 -10.57 -5.32 -7.53
C ALA A 48 -9.47 -4.24 -7.56
N ALA A 49 -8.21 -4.63 -7.60
CA ALA A 49 -7.10 -3.67 -7.67
C ALA A 49 -7.02 -2.94 -9.03
N ARG A 50 -7.58 -3.50 -10.08
CA ARG A 50 -7.64 -2.82 -11.38
C ARG A 50 -8.56 -1.60 -11.35
N ASP A 51 -9.59 -1.62 -10.53
CA ASP A 51 -10.56 -0.53 -10.42
C ASP A 51 -9.98 0.72 -9.74
N ILE A 52 -8.94 0.56 -8.90
CA ILE A 52 -8.30 1.68 -8.20
C ILE A 52 -7.18 2.35 -9.01
N ILE A 53 -6.72 1.75 -10.10
CA ILE A 53 -5.60 2.29 -10.92
C ILE A 53 -5.81 3.74 -11.33
N PRO A 54 -6.98 4.18 -11.85
CA PRO A 54 -7.19 5.57 -12.24
C PRO A 54 -7.05 6.55 -11.06
N ASN A 55 -7.51 6.16 -9.88
CA ASN A 55 -7.40 6.94 -8.65
C ASN A 55 -5.94 7.12 -8.25
N LEU A 56 -5.18 6.01 -8.25
CA LEU A 56 -3.75 6.04 -7.94
C LEU A 56 -2.95 6.89 -8.93
N ALA A 57 -3.23 6.77 -10.22
CA ALA A 57 -2.58 7.60 -11.24
C ALA A 57 -2.83 9.10 -11.01
N SER A 58 -4.07 9.48 -10.66
CA SER A 58 -4.42 10.87 -10.36
C SER A 58 -3.70 11.40 -9.12
N LEU A 59 -3.58 10.58 -8.06
CA LEU A 59 -2.84 10.93 -6.84
C LEU A 59 -1.34 11.07 -7.10
N ILE A 60 -0.75 10.15 -7.85
CA ILE A 60 0.66 10.20 -8.24
C ILE A 60 0.98 11.53 -8.94
N GLU A 61 0.19 11.90 -9.95
CA GLU A 61 0.40 13.16 -10.66
C GLU A 61 0.18 14.40 -9.76
N ALA A 62 -0.79 14.35 -8.86
CA ALA A 62 -1.03 15.44 -7.91
C ALA A 62 0.16 15.64 -6.95
N PHE A 63 0.71 14.56 -6.38
CA PHE A 63 1.89 14.65 -5.51
C PHE A 63 3.13 15.12 -6.28
N ARG A 64 3.37 14.57 -7.48
CA ARG A 64 4.45 15.00 -8.37
C ARG A 64 4.36 16.48 -8.72
N SER A 65 3.16 17.01 -8.94
CA SER A 65 2.94 18.43 -9.28
C SER A 65 3.31 19.40 -8.15
N ARG A 66 3.44 18.89 -6.93
CA ARG A 66 3.82 19.66 -5.73
C ARG A 66 5.22 19.32 -5.23
N ASP A 67 6.00 18.59 -6.00
CA ASP A 67 7.33 18.07 -5.62
C ASP A 67 7.30 17.25 -4.31
N ALA A 68 6.14 16.66 -4.00
CA ALA A 68 5.98 15.78 -2.85
C ALA A 68 6.36 14.35 -3.23
N PRO A 69 7.13 13.63 -2.40
CA PRO A 69 7.62 12.29 -2.73
C PRO A 69 6.49 11.29 -3.02
N VAL A 70 6.66 10.51 -4.09
CA VAL A 70 5.92 9.30 -4.37
C VAL A 70 6.87 8.12 -4.17
N ILE A 71 6.48 7.19 -3.33
CA ILE A 71 7.29 6.01 -2.98
C ILE A 71 6.48 4.77 -3.33
N PHE A 72 7.09 3.90 -4.08
CA PHE A 72 6.50 2.62 -4.47
C PHE A 72 7.06 1.51 -3.59
N THR A 73 6.23 0.53 -3.28
CA THR A 73 6.70 -0.67 -2.61
C THR A 73 6.42 -1.90 -3.46
N GLU A 74 7.35 -2.85 -3.39
CA GLU A 74 7.24 -4.12 -4.07
C GLU A 74 7.50 -5.24 -3.06
N PHE A 75 6.54 -6.14 -2.91
CA PHE A 75 6.71 -7.36 -2.15
C PHE A 75 7.51 -8.34 -3.00
N VAL A 76 8.69 -8.71 -2.51
CA VAL A 76 9.62 -9.54 -3.27
C VAL A 76 10.29 -10.58 -2.39
N TYR A 77 10.67 -11.69 -3.00
CA TYR A 77 11.58 -12.66 -2.41
C TYR A 77 12.37 -13.37 -3.51
N ALA A 78 13.45 -14.00 -3.13
CA ALA A 78 14.32 -14.77 -4.01
C ALA A 78 14.87 -15.99 -3.25
N ASP A 79 15.40 -16.95 -3.96
CA ASP A 79 15.94 -18.20 -3.36
C ASP A 79 16.98 -17.92 -2.26
N ASN A 80 17.73 -16.84 -2.36
CA ASN A 80 18.78 -16.44 -1.40
C ASN A 80 18.34 -15.36 -0.42
N VAL A 81 17.12 -14.84 -0.54
CA VAL A 81 16.53 -13.87 0.38
C VAL A 81 15.12 -14.35 0.75
N PRO A 82 15.03 -15.34 1.64
CA PRO A 82 13.73 -15.84 2.04
C PRO A 82 12.98 -14.79 2.86
N CYS A 83 11.83 -14.36 2.37
CA CYS A 83 10.95 -13.45 3.10
C CYS A 83 10.04 -14.18 4.08
N LEU A 84 9.87 -15.49 3.88
CA LEU A 84 9.00 -16.33 4.69
C LEU A 84 9.80 -17.45 5.36
N ARG A 85 9.27 -17.96 6.44
CA ARG A 85 9.84 -19.16 7.10
C ARG A 85 9.79 -20.34 6.15
N GLY A 86 10.58 -21.36 6.43
CA GLY A 86 10.56 -22.61 5.68
C GLY A 86 9.23 -23.37 5.75
N ASP A 87 8.43 -23.13 6.79
CA ASP A 87 7.05 -23.55 6.96
C ASP A 87 6.08 -22.43 6.59
N PRO A 88 4.87 -22.73 6.10
CA PRO A 88 3.91 -21.71 5.68
C PRO A 88 3.41 -20.87 6.86
N PHE A 89 3.24 -19.56 6.64
CA PHE A 89 2.68 -18.63 7.60
C PHE A 89 1.16 -18.77 7.75
N GLY A 90 0.49 -19.05 6.65
CA GLY A 90 -0.95 -19.10 6.59
C GLY A 90 -1.45 -19.96 5.43
N ILE A 91 -2.74 -20.05 5.30
CA ILE A 91 -3.42 -20.90 4.32
C ILE A 91 -2.99 -20.56 2.89
N GLU A 92 -2.78 -19.28 2.58
CA GLU A 92 -2.40 -18.80 1.24
C GLU A 92 -1.02 -19.29 0.79
N HIS A 93 -0.15 -19.68 1.73
CA HIS A 93 1.17 -20.23 1.44
C HIS A 93 1.15 -21.73 1.10
N LEU A 94 0.01 -22.39 1.33
CA LEU A 94 -0.14 -23.80 1.02
C LEU A 94 -0.51 -23.99 -0.44
N ALA A 95 0.19 -24.91 -1.10
CA ALA A 95 -0.21 -25.32 -2.45
C ALA A 95 -1.56 -26.02 -2.42
N SER A 96 -2.39 -25.79 -3.43
CA SER A 96 -3.65 -26.45 -3.66
C SER A 96 -3.78 -26.88 -5.13
N GLU A 97 -4.82 -27.64 -5.46
CA GLU A 97 -5.08 -28.00 -6.87
C GLU A 97 -5.23 -26.73 -7.71
N GLY A 98 -4.37 -26.57 -8.71
CA GLY A 98 -4.34 -25.39 -9.59
C GLY A 98 -3.64 -24.14 -9.02
N SER A 99 -3.12 -24.18 -7.79
CA SER A 99 -2.35 -23.09 -7.21
C SER A 99 -1.06 -23.59 -6.53
N PRO A 100 0.10 -23.07 -6.92
CA PRO A 100 1.40 -23.50 -6.40
C PRO A 100 1.66 -23.07 -4.96
N GLY A 101 0.82 -22.23 -4.39
CA GLY A 101 1.06 -21.59 -3.11
C GLY A 101 2.01 -20.41 -3.20
N PHE A 102 1.84 -19.47 -2.30
CA PHE A 102 2.66 -18.26 -2.23
C PHE A 102 4.11 -18.62 -1.85
N GLY A 103 5.07 -18.07 -2.57
CA GLY A 103 6.50 -18.32 -2.30
C GLY A 103 7.12 -19.48 -3.08
N SER A 104 6.35 -20.21 -3.88
CA SER A 104 6.91 -21.21 -4.80
C SER A 104 7.53 -20.53 -6.03
N LYS A 105 8.38 -21.27 -6.78
CA LYS A 105 8.98 -20.76 -8.03
C LYS A 105 7.97 -20.43 -9.12
N SER A 106 6.77 -20.96 -9.01
CA SER A 106 5.65 -20.68 -9.93
C SER A 106 4.69 -19.61 -9.39
N SER A 107 5.01 -19.00 -8.22
CA SER A 107 4.20 -17.96 -7.64
C SER A 107 4.67 -16.56 -8.06
N ASN A 108 3.87 -15.57 -7.69
CA ASN A 108 4.16 -14.17 -7.88
C ASN A 108 5.32 -13.66 -7.02
N CYS A 109 5.83 -12.49 -7.37
CA CYS A 109 6.74 -11.70 -6.55
C CYS A 109 8.12 -12.31 -6.33
N LEU A 110 8.45 -13.40 -7.00
CA LEU A 110 9.79 -13.96 -6.99
C LEU A 110 10.67 -13.18 -7.96
N ILE A 111 11.77 -12.61 -7.48
CA ILE A 111 12.73 -11.88 -8.31
C ILE A 111 13.34 -12.82 -9.34
N GLY A 112 13.37 -12.40 -10.62
CA GLY A 112 13.86 -13.21 -11.72
C GLY A 112 12.85 -14.22 -12.27
N TYR A 113 11.60 -14.19 -11.78
CA TYR A 113 10.52 -15.02 -12.29
C TYR A 113 9.52 -14.20 -13.11
N ASN A 114 9.39 -14.53 -14.38
CA ASN A 114 8.53 -13.81 -15.33
C ASN A 114 7.42 -14.69 -15.96
N ALA A 115 7.19 -15.86 -15.43
CA ALA A 115 6.16 -16.80 -15.94
C ALA A 115 6.19 -17.03 -17.47
N GLY A 116 7.37 -16.91 -18.10
CA GLY A 116 7.55 -17.05 -19.55
C GLY A 116 7.21 -15.79 -20.36
N THR A 117 7.06 -14.66 -19.71
CA THR A 117 6.92 -13.32 -20.31
C THR A 117 8.23 -12.52 -20.15
N ASP A 118 8.31 -11.36 -20.82
CA ASP A 118 9.44 -10.43 -20.64
C ASP A 118 9.24 -9.48 -19.44
N VAL A 119 8.17 -9.70 -18.66
CA VAL A 119 7.78 -8.85 -17.52
C VAL A 119 8.03 -9.60 -16.23
N GLU A 120 8.78 -8.99 -15.32
CA GLU A 120 9.00 -9.55 -14.00
C GLU A 120 7.74 -9.37 -13.13
N SER A 121 7.24 -10.46 -12.54
CA SER A 121 6.02 -10.43 -11.72
C SER A 121 6.14 -9.55 -10.48
N ALA A 122 7.36 -9.27 -10.04
CA ALA A 122 7.65 -8.39 -8.91
C ALA A 122 7.58 -6.90 -9.24
N ASP A 123 7.61 -6.51 -10.50
CA ASP A 123 7.64 -5.10 -10.88
C ASP A 123 6.27 -4.43 -10.76
N THR A 124 6.29 -3.15 -10.44
CA THR A 124 5.12 -2.28 -10.46
C THR A 124 4.57 -2.18 -11.89
N ILE A 125 3.24 -2.23 -12.03
CA ILE A 125 2.57 -2.19 -13.34
C ILE A 125 2.85 -0.90 -14.13
N PRO A 126 2.94 -0.97 -15.48
CA PRO A 126 3.26 0.19 -16.32
C PRO A 126 2.31 1.38 -16.18
N ALA A 127 1.04 1.13 -15.85
CA ALA A 127 0.05 2.20 -15.65
C ALA A 127 0.38 3.13 -14.46
N LEU A 128 1.21 2.67 -13.52
CA LEU A 128 1.64 3.41 -12.32
C LEU A 128 3.16 3.53 -12.25
N GLN A 129 3.85 3.39 -13.37
CA GLN A 129 5.31 3.25 -13.42
C GLN A 129 6.05 4.33 -12.61
N PRO A 130 6.94 3.92 -11.70
CA PRO A 130 7.85 4.81 -11.00
C PRO A 130 8.76 5.57 -11.97
N ARG A 131 9.09 6.82 -11.67
CA ARG A 131 10.14 7.57 -12.35
C ARG A 131 11.52 7.12 -11.85
N SER A 132 12.56 7.37 -12.62
CA SER A 132 13.93 6.95 -12.27
C SER A 132 14.46 7.56 -10.97
N GLU A 133 13.96 8.72 -10.60
CA GLU A 133 14.30 9.44 -9.36
C GLU A 133 13.44 9.06 -8.16
N GLU A 134 12.35 8.31 -8.36
CA GLU A 134 11.45 7.90 -7.30
C GLU A 134 11.92 6.62 -6.62
N LEU A 135 11.65 6.52 -5.34
CA LEU A 135 12.11 5.41 -4.52
C LEU A 135 11.20 4.20 -4.68
N ILE A 136 11.80 3.07 -5.01
CA ILE A 136 11.16 1.76 -4.97
C ILE A 136 11.72 1.00 -3.76
N ILE A 137 10.85 0.64 -2.82
CA ILE A 137 11.18 -0.16 -1.64
C ILE A 137 10.83 -1.61 -1.90
N ARG A 138 11.82 -2.45 -2.11
CA ARG A 138 11.65 -3.89 -2.18
C ARG A 138 11.70 -4.48 -0.77
N GLY A 139 10.57 -5.02 -0.33
CA GLY A 139 10.40 -5.59 1.00
C GLY A 139 10.06 -7.07 0.95
N HIS A 140 10.54 -7.82 1.95
CA HIS A 140 10.38 -9.27 2.05
C HIS A 140 9.30 -9.69 3.05
N THR A 141 8.54 -8.71 3.58
CA THR A 141 7.44 -8.92 4.52
C THR A 141 6.28 -8.00 4.18
N TYR A 142 5.15 -8.19 4.84
CA TYR A 142 3.96 -7.35 4.63
C TYR A 142 4.17 -5.92 5.13
N ASP A 143 4.86 -5.74 6.27
CA ASP A 143 5.28 -4.43 6.78
C ASP A 143 6.45 -3.90 5.93
N LYS A 144 6.23 -2.79 5.23
CA LYS A 144 7.25 -2.19 4.35
C LYS A 144 8.33 -1.42 5.08
N PHE A 145 8.23 -1.26 6.39
CA PHE A 145 9.31 -0.73 7.23
C PHE A 145 10.27 -1.82 7.71
N TYR A 146 9.79 -3.06 7.82
CA TYR A 146 10.60 -4.14 8.37
C TYR A 146 11.73 -4.57 7.42
N GLY A 147 12.97 -4.37 7.87
CA GLY A 147 14.15 -4.78 7.10
C GLY A 147 14.41 -3.97 5.82
N THR A 148 13.80 -2.81 5.66
CA THR A 148 13.95 -1.94 4.50
C THR A 148 14.47 -0.55 4.88
N PRO A 149 14.98 0.24 3.92
CA PRO A 149 15.41 1.60 4.18
C PRO A 149 14.24 2.63 4.24
N LEU A 150 12.97 2.22 4.26
CA LEU A 150 11.83 3.14 4.15
C LEU A 150 11.82 4.21 5.26
N ASP A 151 12.00 3.82 6.52
CA ASP A 151 12.01 4.78 7.63
C ASP A 151 13.15 5.79 7.51
N LEU A 152 14.34 5.31 7.14
CA LEU A 152 15.49 6.18 6.91
C LEU A 152 15.22 7.18 5.77
N ALA A 153 14.70 6.70 4.65
CA ALA A 153 14.39 7.54 3.49
C ALA A 153 13.35 8.63 3.81
N LEU A 154 12.31 8.29 4.53
CA LEU A 154 11.27 9.23 4.95
C LEU A 154 11.82 10.29 5.91
N ARG A 155 12.57 9.88 6.93
CA ARG A 155 13.16 10.81 7.93
C ARG A 155 14.21 11.72 7.32
N SER A 156 15.04 11.21 6.42
CA SER A 156 16.06 12.03 5.75
C SER A 156 15.45 13.16 4.89
N GLN A 157 14.24 12.96 4.41
CA GLN A 157 13.45 13.96 3.67
C GLN A 157 12.50 14.76 4.59
N ASN A 158 12.58 14.58 5.91
CA ASN A 158 11.75 15.27 6.90
C ASN A 158 10.22 14.99 6.72
N ILE A 159 9.87 13.84 6.15
CA ILE A 159 8.49 13.40 5.98
C ILE A 159 7.93 12.95 7.32
N SER A 160 6.74 13.38 7.63
CA SER A 160 6.01 13.04 8.86
C SER A 160 4.57 12.61 8.62
N HIS A 161 4.08 12.73 7.40
CA HIS A 161 2.72 12.37 7.03
C HIS A 161 2.72 11.48 5.79
N LEU A 162 2.07 10.32 5.89
CA LEU A 162 2.00 9.33 4.82
C LEU A 162 0.56 9.22 4.32
N PHE A 163 0.39 9.36 3.03
CA PHE A 163 -0.83 9.02 2.31
C PHE A 163 -0.66 7.62 1.76
N MET A 164 -1.50 6.69 2.21
CA MET A 164 -1.32 5.26 1.91
C MET A 164 -2.42 4.74 1.00
N SER A 165 -2.01 4.02 -0.02
CA SER A 165 -2.85 3.39 -1.03
C SER A 165 -2.23 2.09 -1.53
N GLY A 166 -2.97 1.31 -2.32
CA GLY A 166 -2.51 0.06 -2.92
C GLY A 166 -3.15 -1.18 -2.31
N ILE A 167 -2.43 -2.29 -2.29
CA ILE A 167 -2.96 -3.61 -1.96
C ILE A 167 -2.06 -4.43 -1.02
N THR A 168 -2.60 -5.46 -0.37
CA THR A 168 -4.05 -5.57 -0.09
C THR A 168 -4.37 -4.79 1.15
N THR A 169 -5.55 -4.22 1.19
CA THR A 169 -6.01 -3.39 2.30
C THR A 169 -5.78 -4.05 3.65
N ASP A 170 -6.15 -5.33 3.75
CA ASP A 170 -6.15 -6.15 4.96
C ASP A 170 -4.78 -6.74 5.33
N VAL A 171 -3.81 -6.75 4.40
CA VAL A 171 -2.49 -7.36 4.63
C VAL A 171 -1.38 -6.31 4.53
N CYS A 172 -0.81 -6.05 3.34
CA CYS A 172 0.37 -5.19 3.22
C CYS A 172 0.08 -3.73 3.58
N VAL A 173 -1.06 -3.19 3.15
CA VAL A 173 -1.46 -1.83 3.53
C VAL A 173 -1.70 -1.75 5.04
N ASN A 174 -2.46 -2.68 5.61
CA ASN A 174 -2.73 -2.71 7.05
C ASN A 174 -1.45 -2.83 7.89
N ALA A 175 -0.58 -3.78 7.55
CA ALA A 175 0.68 -3.99 8.28
C ALA A 175 1.57 -2.75 8.24
N THR A 176 1.73 -2.15 7.05
CA THR A 176 2.54 -0.94 6.85
C THR A 176 1.93 0.28 7.55
N LEU A 177 0.62 0.43 7.50
CA LEU A 177 -0.11 1.53 8.14
C LEU A 177 0.07 1.51 9.66
N ILE A 178 -0.13 0.36 10.29
CA ILE A 178 0.06 0.19 11.73
C ILE A 178 1.52 0.43 12.11
N ALA A 179 2.46 -0.10 11.34
CA ALA A 179 3.88 0.10 11.56
C ALA A 179 4.30 1.58 11.44
N ALA A 180 3.72 2.33 10.51
CA ALA A 180 3.92 3.76 10.36
C ALA A 180 3.49 4.54 11.60
N THR A 181 2.28 4.27 12.10
CA THR A 181 1.76 4.97 13.28
C THR A 181 2.58 4.69 14.53
N GLN A 182 3.10 3.47 14.68
CA GLN A 182 4.01 3.13 15.79
C GLN A 182 5.37 3.83 15.70
N ARG A 183 5.72 4.36 14.53
CA ARG A 183 6.92 5.20 14.29
C ARG A 183 6.61 6.70 14.31
N ASN A 184 5.42 7.09 14.79
CA ASN A 184 4.95 8.48 14.88
C ASN A 184 4.73 9.19 13.53
N TYR A 185 4.49 8.44 12.45
CA TYR A 185 3.96 9.05 11.24
C TYR A 185 2.46 9.31 11.40
N ARG A 186 2.00 10.46 10.92
CA ARG A 186 0.60 10.69 10.65
C ARG A 186 0.22 9.90 9.40
N VAL A 187 -0.95 9.30 9.39
CA VAL A 187 -1.38 8.50 8.26
C VAL A 187 -2.75 8.95 7.76
N THR A 188 -2.86 9.14 6.47
CA THR A 188 -4.12 9.22 5.73
C THR A 188 -4.23 7.99 4.85
N ALA A 189 -5.23 7.15 5.09
CA ALA A 189 -5.56 6.02 4.23
C ALA A 189 -6.57 6.46 3.16
N ILE A 190 -6.31 6.11 1.91
CA ILE A 190 -7.14 6.49 0.77
C ILE A 190 -8.11 5.36 0.47
N THR A 191 -9.38 5.55 0.82
CA THR A 191 -10.38 4.48 0.88
C THR A 191 -10.72 3.90 -0.49
N ASP A 192 -10.81 4.74 -1.52
CA ASP A 192 -11.01 4.36 -2.92
C ASP A 192 -9.70 4.20 -3.70
N GLY A 193 -8.58 4.21 -2.99
CA GLY A 193 -7.23 3.91 -3.47
C GLY A 193 -6.65 2.63 -2.86
N CYS A 194 -7.46 1.87 -2.10
CA CYS A 194 -7.08 0.57 -1.56
C CYS A 194 -8.02 -0.51 -2.07
N ALA A 195 -7.50 -1.75 -2.22
CA ALA A 195 -8.32 -2.90 -2.62
C ALA A 195 -7.91 -4.17 -1.88
N SER A 196 -8.85 -5.11 -1.76
CA SER A 196 -8.66 -6.43 -1.19
C SER A 196 -9.54 -7.44 -1.96
N PRO A 197 -9.15 -8.71 -2.07
CA PRO A 197 -10.02 -9.75 -2.59
C PRO A 197 -11.20 -10.07 -1.65
N TRP A 198 -11.15 -9.59 -0.38
CA TRP A 198 -12.14 -9.84 0.66
C TRP A 198 -12.84 -8.54 1.07
N PRO A 199 -14.04 -8.23 0.51
CA PRO A 199 -14.73 -6.97 0.82
C PRO A 199 -14.99 -6.74 2.30
N GLU A 200 -15.32 -7.79 3.05
CA GLU A 200 -15.57 -7.71 4.49
C GLU A 200 -14.31 -7.36 5.30
N LEU A 201 -13.13 -7.85 4.89
CA LEU A 201 -11.85 -7.51 5.54
C LEU A 201 -11.41 -6.09 5.16
N HIS A 202 -11.63 -5.70 3.91
CA HIS A 202 -11.41 -4.34 3.44
C HIS A 202 -12.18 -3.32 4.30
N GLU A 203 -13.48 -3.51 4.46
CA GLU A 203 -14.32 -2.66 5.29
C GLU A 203 -13.94 -2.71 6.79
N ALA A 204 -13.56 -3.89 7.28
CA ALA A 204 -13.13 -4.04 8.67
C ALA A 204 -11.86 -3.21 8.96
N CYS A 205 -10.93 -3.13 8.02
CA CYS A 205 -9.72 -2.32 8.15
C CYS A 205 -10.07 -0.85 8.36
N PHE A 206 -10.97 -0.27 7.58
CA PHE A 206 -11.38 1.12 7.75
C PHE A 206 -12.02 1.39 9.11
N LYS A 207 -12.84 0.46 9.61
CA LYS A 207 -13.44 0.55 10.95
C LYS A 207 -12.40 0.48 12.07
N ILE A 208 -11.29 -0.22 11.85
CA ILE A 208 -10.17 -0.31 12.79
C ILE A 208 -9.30 0.94 12.70
N TRP A 209 -8.99 1.40 11.48
CA TRP A 209 -8.05 2.50 11.27
C TRP A 209 -8.58 3.85 11.73
N GLN A 210 -9.83 4.18 11.38
CA GLN A 210 -10.40 5.50 11.65
C GLN A 210 -10.32 5.93 13.12
N PRO A 211 -10.67 5.12 14.11
CA PRO A 211 -10.65 5.55 15.51
C PRO A 211 -9.26 5.58 16.14
N LYS A 212 -8.22 5.00 15.51
CA LYS A 212 -6.94 4.74 16.20
C LYS A 212 -5.70 5.06 15.39
N PHE A 213 -5.73 4.87 14.07
CA PHE A 213 -4.50 4.80 13.29
C PHE A 213 -4.42 5.80 12.15
N ALA A 214 -5.53 6.08 11.47
CA ALA A 214 -5.48 6.86 10.24
C ALA A 214 -6.71 7.74 10.05
N ARG A 215 -6.48 8.87 9.41
CA ARG A 215 -7.53 9.64 8.77
C ARG A 215 -7.97 8.91 7.50
N LEU A 216 -9.27 8.77 7.26
CA LEU A 216 -9.82 8.17 6.06
C LEU A 216 -10.24 9.28 5.08
N LYS A 217 -9.80 9.19 3.84
CA LYS A 217 -10.12 10.12 2.76
C LYS A 217 -10.33 9.39 1.44
N THR A 218 -11.19 9.92 0.59
CA THR A 218 -11.25 9.51 -0.80
C THR A 218 -10.16 10.20 -1.62
N THR A 219 -9.88 9.69 -2.80
CA THR A 219 -9.01 10.34 -3.79
C THR A 219 -9.46 11.77 -4.05
N GLY A 220 -10.76 12.00 -4.26
CA GLY A 220 -11.33 13.33 -4.48
C GLY A 220 -11.08 14.31 -3.33
N ASP A 221 -11.18 13.84 -2.08
CA ASP A 221 -10.87 14.64 -0.89
C ASP A 221 -9.41 15.08 -0.88
N VAL A 222 -8.48 14.13 -1.15
CA VAL A 222 -7.04 14.40 -1.15
C VAL A 222 -6.66 15.35 -2.29
N LEU A 223 -7.18 15.15 -3.49
CA LEU A 223 -6.96 16.06 -4.61
C LEU A 223 -7.45 17.49 -4.30
N SER A 224 -8.55 17.61 -3.57
CA SER A 224 -9.07 18.91 -3.13
C SER A 224 -8.20 19.59 -2.06
N GLU A 225 -7.44 18.84 -1.30
CA GLU A 225 -6.48 19.39 -0.33
C GLU A 225 -5.16 19.83 -0.98
N ILE A 226 -4.79 19.18 -2.09
CA ILE A 226 -3.54 19.45 -2.83
C ILE A 226 -3.68 20.70 -3.72
N ASN A 227 -4.85 20.92 -4.29
CA ASN A 227 -5.14 22.06 -5.19
C ASN A 227 -5.34 23.36 -4.42
#